data_b7057b1567009d307c010318d26f80c9
#
_entry.id   b7057b1567009d307c010318d26f80c9
#
_cell.length_a   1.000
_cell.length_b   1.000
_cell.length_c   1.000
_cell.angle_alpha   90.00
_cell.angle_beta   90.00
_cell.angle_gamma   90.00
#
_symmetry.space_group_name_H-M   'P 1'
#
loop_
_entity.id
_entity.type
_entity.pdbx_description
1 polymer ?
#
loop_
_entity_poly.entity_id
_entity_poly.type
_entity_poly.pdbx_seq_one_letter_code
_entity_poly.pdbx_strand_id
1 'polypeptide(L)'
;MSEISQHIETVAKALLGEPNVKLSSKSELRWGNHGSLSVDLAKGTWFDHECDQGGGVIDLIKRDNPLADINDVLVSLGIETDKPQPQSNGHDTIRTSLVATYPYVNEDGEVTYEVLRFEPKTFRQRRVVDGKTVWGLGDTEPLPYKLPDILAKPGAPILVVEGEKDADALAHLGFVATCNSGGAGKWADSLNRYFIGRDVIILPDNDQAGEKHVKTLLGHLQGKAKRIKVVRLPVQDKGDVSDWLHQGGDAPGLRDLIKDAKEITERVTPLKVLTLDDISQLPPVEWMVEGLIPQKSLAMMYGEPGCGKTFIALDMALSIAHKAAWQSQTVLGGQVIYIAGEGVG
;
A
#
# COMPACT_ATOMS: atom_id res chain seq x y z
N MET A 1 -31.99 13.72 -12.43
CA MET A 1 -30.80 12.89 -12.68
C MET A 1 -30.17 13.43 -13.94
N SER A 2 -28.84 13.56 -14.03
CA SER A 2 -28.17 13.92 -15.29
C SER A 2 -28.36 12.76 -16.28
N GLU A 3 -28.44 13.03 -17.58
CA GLU A 3 -28.56 12.00 -18.62
C GLU A 3 -27.51 10.89 -18.50
N ILE A 4 -26.32 11.23 -18.06
CA ILE A 4 -25.19 10.30 -17.87
C ILE A 4 -25.44 9.31 -16.71
N SER A 5 -26.20 9.71 -15.68
CA SER A 5 -26.43 8.85 -14.49
C SER A 5 -27.19 7.56 -14.82
N GLN A 6 -28.02 7.54 -15.85
CA GLN A 6 -28.76 6.35 -16.29
C GLN A 6 -27.88 5.29 -16.96
N HIS A 7 -26.65 5.64 -17.32
CA HIS A 7 -25.69 4.73 -17.96
C HIS A 7 -24.72 4.09 -16.95
N ILE A 8 -24.94 4.27 -15.62
CA ILE A 8 -24.04 3.74 -14.58
C ILE A 8 -23.83 2.22 -14.69
N GLU A 9 -24.89 1.46 -15.05
CA GLU A 9 -24.79 0.01 -15.21
C GLU A 9 -23.86 -0.37 -16.37
N THR A 10 -24.06 0.26 -17.54
CA THR A 10 -23.24 -0.01 -18.73
C THR A 10 -21.77 0.30 -18.47
N VAL A 11 -21.52 1.45 -17.86
CA VAL A 11 -20.16 1.88 -17.54
C VAL A 11 -19.53 0.97 -16.49
N ALA A 12 -20.26 0.63 -15.42
CA ALA A 12 -19.76 -0.24 -14.37
C ALA A 12 -19.40 -1.64 -14.90
N LYS A 13 -20.25 -2.25 -15.73
CA LYS A 13 -19.95 -3.55 -16.34
C LYS A 13 -18.75 -3.48 -17.30
N ALA A 14 -18.60 -2.41 -18.04
CA ALA A 14 -17.47 -2.24 -18.95
C ALA A 14 -16.14 -2.08 -18.23
N LEU A 15 -16.13 -1.39 -17.08
CA LEU A 15 -14.92 -1.10 -16.32
C LEU A 15 -14.57 -2.22 -15.32
N LEU A 16 -15.58 -2.82 -14.68
CA LEU A 16 -15.40 -3.74 -13.55
C LEU A 16 -15.69 -5.21 -13.93
N GLY A 17 -16.17 -5.47 -15.15
CA GLY A 17 -16.62 -6.79 -15.57
C GLY A 17 -18.04 -7.11 -15.05
N GLU A 18 -18.43 -8.41 -15.07
CA GLU A 18 -19.74 -8.83 -14.63
C GLU A 18 -19.88 -8.78 -13.08
N PRO A 19 -21.02 -8.30 -12.58
CA PRO A 19 -21.25 -8.22 -11.13
C PRO A 19 -21.43 -9.60 -10.49
N ASN A 20 -21.21 -9.68 -9.20
CA ASN A 20 -21.48 -10.87 -8.41
C ASN A 20 -23.00 -11.12 -8.30
N VAL A 21 -23.51 -12.04 -9.10
CA VAL A 21 -24.94 -12.35 -9.23
C VAL A 21 -25.59 -12.73 -7.89
N LYS A 22 -24.83 -13.38 -6.99
CA LYS A 22 -25.37 -13.83 -5.69
C LYS A 22 -25.57 -12.68 -4.70
N LEU A 23 -24.83 -11.60 -4.87
CA LEU A 23 -24.85 -10.44 -3.96
C LEU A 23 -25.59 -9.23 -4.56
N SER A 24 -25.96 -9.30 -5.85
CA SER A 24 -26.65 -8.25 -6.58
C SER A 24 -28.18 -8.41 -6.52
N SER A 25 -28.88 -7.28 -6.66
CA SER A 25 -30.33 -7.21 -6.78
C SER A 25 -30.74 -6.50 -8.09
N LYS A 26 -32.05 -6.35 -8.34
CA LYS A 26 -32.55 -5.61 -9.50
C LYS A 26 -32.25 -4.11 -9.46
N SER A 27 -31.99 -3.55 -8.30
CA SER A 27 -31.75 -2.11 -8.10
C SER A 27 -30.30 -1.79 -7.69
N GLU A 28 -29.52 -2.81 -7.29
CA GLU A 28 -28.17 -2.62 -6.80
C GLU A 28 -27.27 -3.78 -7.27
N LEU A 29 -26.22 -3.44 -8.00
CA LEU A 29 -25.20 -4.40 -8.44
C LEU A 29 -24.00 -4.36 -7.51
N ARG A 30 -23.37 -5.52 -7.28
CA ARG A 30 -22.22 -5.64 -6.39
C ARG A 30 -21.06 -6.38 -7.05
N TRP A 31 -19.84 -5.91 -6.80
CA TRP A 31 -18.59 -6.51 -7.27
C TRP A 31 -17.71 -6.95 -6.10
N GLY A 32 -16.78 -7.86 -6.41
CA GLY A 32 -15.89 -8.47 -5.42
C GLY A 32 -16.49 -9.69 -4.72
N ASN A 33 -15.64 -10.46 -4.04
CA ASN A 33 -16.04 -11.70 -3.35
C ASN A 33 -17.01 -11.45 -2.20
N HIS A 34 -16.91 -10.29 -1.56
CA HIS A 34 -17.78 -9.88 -0.44
C HIS A 34 -18.75 -8.75 -0.82
N GLY A 35 -18.78 -8.33 -2.11
CA GLY A 35 -19.65 -7.26 -2.56
C GLY A 35 -19.29 -5.90 -2.02
N SER A 36 -17.99 -5.64 -1.81
CA SER A 36 -17.47 -4.40 -1.24
C SER A 36 -17.75 -3.17 -2.11
N LEU A 37 -17.82 -3.33 -3.43
CA LEU A 37 -18.23 -2.27 -4.32
C LEU A 37 -19.69 -2.43 -4.72
N SER A 38 -20.51 -1.42 -4.47
CA SER A 38 -21.93 -1.37 -4.81
C SER A 38 -22.23 -0.28 -5.83
N VAL A 39 -23.19 -0.54 -6.72
CA VAL A 39 -23.71 0.41 -7.70
C VAL A 39 -25.23 0.45 -7.57
N ASP A 40 -25.76 1.60 -7.15
CA ASP A 40 -27.19 1.87 -7.07
C ASP A 40 -27.72 2.34 -8.44
N LEU A 41 -28.46 1.49 -9.11
CA LEU A 41 -28.99 1.74 -10.45
C LEU A 41 -30.06 2.84 -10.46
N ALA A 42 -30.79 3.00 -9.36
CA ALA A 42 -31.84 4.01 -9.26
C ALA A 42 -31.28 5.42 -9.06
N LYS A 43 -30.17 5.53 -8.31
CA LYS A 43 -29.51 6.82 -8.09
C LYS A 43 -28.46 7.14 -9.13
N GLY A 44 -27.96 6.14 -9.86
CA GLY A 44 -26.84 6.30 -10.80
C GLY A 44 -25.52 6.60 -10.08
N THR A 45 -25.31 5.99 -8.90
CA THR A 45 -24.14 6.19 -8.04
C THR A 45 -23.49 4.86 -7.66
N TRP A 46 -22.22 4.92 -7.32
CA TRP A 46 -21.47 3.79 -6.80
C TRP A 46 -20.83 4.11 -5.45
N PHE A 47 -20.51 3.07 -4.67
CA PHE A 47 -19.80 3.21 -3.41
C PHE A 47 -18.90 1.98 -3.16
N ASP A 48 -17.66 2.23 -2.76
CA ASP A 48 -16.69 1.22 -2.37
C ASP A 48 -16.49 1.26 -0.85
N HIS A 49 -16.99 0.23 -0.17
CA HIS A 49 -16.96 0.11 1.28
C HIS A 49 -15.56 -0.21 1.85
N GLU A 50 -14.59 -0.63 1.02
CA GLU A 50 -13.22 -0.89 1.47
C GLU A 50 -12.38 0.39 1.52
N CYS A 51 -12.63 1.29 0.59
CA CYS A 51 -11.88 2.55 0.46
C CYS A 51 -12.65 3.77 0.95
N ASP A 52 -13.91 3.60 1.38
CA ASP A 52 -14.85 4.68 1.77
C ASP A 52 -14.97 5.78 0.69
N GLN A 53 -15.12 5.35 -0.57
CA GLN A 53 -15.19 6.23 -1.74
C GLN A 53 -16.44 5.93 -2.56
N GLY A 54 -17.04 6.99 -3.11
CA GLY A 54 -18.21 6.85 -3.95
C GLY A 54 -18.41 8.05 -4.86
N GLY A 55 -19.35 7.93 -5.79
CA GLY A 55 -19.65 9.02 -6.74
C GLY A 55 -20.61 8.63 -7.83
N GLY A 56 -20.65 9.42 -8.91
CA GLY A 56 -21.43 9.17 -10.11
C GLY A 56 -20.63 8.43 -11.19
N VAL A 57 -21.19 8.39 -12.43
CA VAL A 57 -20.56 7.75 -13.59
C VAL A 57 -19.16 8.31 -13.88
N ILE A 58 -19.02 9.62 -13.82
CA ILE A 58 -17.73 10.29 -14.09
C ILE A 58 -16.68 9.90 -13.04
N ASP A 59 -17.10 9.83 -11.77
CA ASP A 59 -16.21 9.45 -10.68
C ASP A 59 -15.80 7.97 -10.79
N LEU A 60 -16.69 7.10 -11.27
CA LEU A 60 -16.38 5.69 -11.54
C LEU A 60 -15.36 5.56 -12.67
N ILE A 61 -15.53 6.29 -13.77
CA ILE A 61 -14.55 6.33 -14.87
C ILE A 61 -13.20 6.83 -14.37
N LYS A 62 -13.18 7.90 -13.58
CA LYS A 62 -11.95 8.47 -13.02
C LYS A 62 -11.30 7.56 -11.97
N ARG A 63 -12.09 6.83 -11.20
CA ARG A 63 -11.58 5.83 -10.26
C ARG A 63 -10.81 4.72 -10.98
N ASP A 64 -11.41 4.20 -12.05
CA ASP A 64 -10.80 3.13 -12.85
C ASP A 64 -9.69 3.68 -13.75
N ASN A 65 -9.92 4.84 -14.35
CA ASN A 65 -8.96 5.54 -15.20
C ASN A 65 -8.96 7.05 -14.93
N PRO A 66 -8.16 7.54 -13.93
CA PRO A 66 -8.11 8.95 -13.54
C PRO A 66 -7.76 9.94 -14.67
N LEU A 67 -7.18 9.45 -15.77
CA LEU A 67 -6.74 10.24 -16.92
C LEU A 67 -7.57 9.94 -18.19
N ALA A 68 -8.62 9.12 -18.09
CA ALA A 68 -9.50 8.88 -19.24
C ALA A 68 -10.13 10.19 -19.69
N ASP A 69 -10.10 10.45 -20.98
CA ASP A 69 -11.08 11.38 -21.54
C ASP A 69 -12.47 10.74 -21.38
N ILE A 70 -13.29 11.38 -20.57
CA ILE A 70 -14.62 10.86 -20.22
C ILE A 70 -15.46 10.69 -21.47
N ASN A 71 -15.36 11.63 -22.44
CA ASN A 71 -16.10 11.55 -23.69
C ASN A 71 -15.64 10.37 -24.53
N ASP A 72 -14.33 10.10 -24.61
CA ASP A 72 -13.79 8.97 -25.35
C ASP A 72 -14.30 7.63 -24.76
N VAL A 73 -14.36 7.52 -23.44
CA VAL A 73 -14.90 6.33 -22.77
C VAL A 73 -16.39 6.18 -23.05
N LEU A 74 -17.17 7.25 -22.91
CA LEU A 74 -18.62 7.20 -23.15
C LEU A 74 -18.94 6.89 -24.60
N VAL A 75 -18.24 7.50 -25.56
CA VAL A 75 -18.37 7.22 -27.00
C VAL A 75 -18.00 5.76 -27.31
N SER A 76 -16.94 5.23 -26.72
CA SER A 76 -16.55 3.83 -26.92
C SER A 76 -17.60 2.82 -26.42
N LEU A 77 -18.44 3.25 -25.47
CA LEU A 77 -19.57 2.48 -24.92
C LEU A 77 -20.90 2.75 -25.65
N GLY A 78 -20.88 3.55 -26.73
CA GLY A 78 -22.07 3.90 -27.50
C GLY A 78 -23.03 4.87 -26.78
N ILE A 79 -22.51 5.61 -25.77
CA ILE A 79 -23.30 6.60 -25.04
C ILE A 79 -23.11 7.95 -25.72
N GLU A 80 -24.16 8.44 -26.39
CA GLU A 80 -24.16 9.76 -26.98
C GLU A 80 -24.33 10.82 -25.90
N THR A 81 -23.39 11.76 -25.84
CA THR A 81 -23.50 12.96 -25.00
C THR A 81 -23.78 14.15 -25.88
N ASP A 82 -24.89 14.87 -25.64
CA ASP A 82 -25.11 16.17 -26.26
C ASP A 82 -23.92 17.08 -25.95
N LYS A 83 -23.20 17.49 -26.99
CA LYS A 83 -22.03 18.34 -26.88
C LYS A 83 -22.40 19.72 -26.36
N PRO A 84 -22.00 20.14 -25.17
CA PRO A 84 -21.73 21.54 -24.96
C PRO A 84 -20.39 21.86 -25.62
N GLN A 85 -20.36 22.81 -26.53
CA GLN A 85 -19.11 23.38 -27.02
C GLN A 85 -18.28 23.87 -25.83
N PRO A 86 -16.98 23.62 -25.79
CA PRO A 86 -16.12 24.09 -24.70
C PRO A 86 -16.06 25.62 -24.76
N GLN A 87 -16.73 26.30 -23.84
CA GLN A 87 -16.33 27.63 -23.45
C GLN A 87 -15.01 27.49 -22.71
N SER A 88 -13.98 28.07 -23.30
CA SER A 88 -12.63 28.14 -22.75
C SER A 88 -12.62 28.99 -21.47
N ASN A 89 -12.82 28.35 -20.32
CA ASN A 89 -12.36 28.87 -19.05
C ASN A 89 -11.13 28.07 -18.68
N GLY A 90 -9.99 28.78 -18.65
CA GLY A 90 -8.67 28.21 -18.44
C GLY A 90 -8.55 27.44 -17.10
N HIS A 91 -8.81 26.17 -17.17
CA HIS A 91 -8.18 25.19 -16.30
C HIS A 91 -7.26 24.40 -17.21
N ASP A 92 -5.97 24.57 -17.01
CA ASP A 92 -4.92 23.75 -17.60
C ASP A 92 -5.28 22.28 -17.38
N THR A 93 -5.77 21.63 -18.43
CA THR A 93 -5.78 20.18 -18.50
C THR A 93 -4.34 19.75 -18.50
N ILE A 94 -3.86 19.32 -17.34
CA ILE A 94 -2.51 18.74 -17.19
C ILE A 94 -2.48 17.54 -18.15
N ARG A 95 -1.90 17.72 -19.32
CA ARG A 95 -1.67 16.64 -20.29
C ARG A 95 -0.67 15.68 -19.65
N THR A 96 -1.15 14.50 -19.26
CA THR A 96 -0.24 13.46 -18.81
C THR A 96 0.46 12.86 -20.02
N SER A 97 1.78 12.84 -19.98
CA SER A 97 2.62 12.22 -21.00
C SER A 97 3.23 10.93 -20.46
N LEU A 98 3.19 9.86 -21.27
CA LEU A 98 3.92 8.64 -20.96
C LEU A 98 5.42 8.91 -21.06
N VAL A 99 6.15 8.69 -19.96
CA VAL A 99 7.60 8.96 -19.86
C VAL A 99 8.40 7.68 -20.00
N ALA A 100 7.93 6.58 -19.40
CA ALA A 100 8.61 5.30 -19.46
C ALA A 100 7.62 4.13 -19.36
N THR A 101 8.02 3.00 -19.94
CA THR A 101 7.33 1.71 -19.82
C THR A 101 8.31 0.68 -19.30
N TYR A 102 7.95 0.00 -18.22
CA TYR A 102 8.76 -1.01 -17.55
C TYR A 102 8.09 -2.37 -17.70
N PRO A 103 8.59 -3.25 -18.60
CA PRO A 103 8.03 -4.58 -18.76
C PRO A 103 8.45 -5.50 -17.61
N TYR A 104 7.49 -6.22 -17.06
CA TYR A 104 7.71 -7.31 -16.13
C TYR A 104 7.61 -8.62 -16.87
N VAL A 105 8.70 -9.36 -16.85
CA VAL A 105 8.95 -10.52 -17.70
C VAL A 105 9.01 -11.77 -16.82
N ASN A 106 8.33 -12.85 -17.23
CA ASN A 106 8.34 -14.11 -16.51
C ASN A 106 9.64 -14.91 -16.74
N GLU A 107 9.71 -16.10 -16.17
CA GLU A 107 10.86 -17.00 -16.27
C GLU A 107 11.14 -17.46 -17.72
N ASP A 108 10.12 -17.50 -18.56
CA ASP A 108 10.19 -17.91 -19.97
C ASP A 108 10.59 -16.74 -20.90
N GLY A 109 10.74 -15.54 -20.39
CA GLY A 109 11.09 -14.35 -21.15
C GLY A 109 9.89 -13.61 -21.77
N GLU A 110 8.66 -13.94 -21.36
CA GLU A 110 7.45 -13.30 -21.84
C GLU A 110 7.02 -12.12 -20.96
N VAL A 111 6.57 -11.04 -21.59
CA VAL A 111 6.03 -9.88 -20.86
C VAL A 111 4.67 -10.24 -20.27
N THR A 112 4.59 -10.29 -18.95
CA THR A 112 3.37 -10.62 -18.21
C THR A 112 2.51 -9.39 -17.96
N TYR A 113 3.14 -8.29 -17.62
CA TYR A 113 2.52 -6.99 -17.46
C TYR A 113 3.57 -5.88 -17.57
N GLU A 114 3.10 -4.65 -17.64
CA GLU A 114 3.94 -3.46 -17.73
C GLU A 114 3.54 -2.44 -16.66
N VAL A 115 4.53 -1.74 -16.13
CA VAL A 115 4.33 -0.53 -15.32
C VAL A 115 4.65 0.67 -16.19
N LEU A 116 3.71 1.60 -16.30
CA LEU A 116 3.84 2.82 -17.08
C LEU A 116 4.03 4.01 -16.14
N ARG A 117 5.04 4.81 -16.41
CA ARG A 117 5.29 6.07 -15.72
C ARG A 117 4.84 7.24 -16.56
N PHE A 118 4.10 8.14 -15.94
CA PHE A 118 3.61 9.35 -16.58
C PHE A 118 4.15 10.61 -15.89
N GLU A 119 4.11 11.73 -16.61
CA GLU A 119 4.34 13.07 -16.08
C GLU A 119 3.03 13.87 -16.16
N PRO A 120 2.51 14.48 -15.06
CA PRO A 120 3.04 14.46 -13.68
C PRO A 120 3.16 13.06 -13.09
N LYS A 121 4.13 12.87 -12.18
CA LYS A 121 4.54 11.57 -11.65
C LYS A 121 3.34 10.72 -11.20
N THR A 122 2.95 9.77 -12.04
CA THR A 122 1.89 8.80 -11.80
C THR A 122 2.30 7.47 -12.42
N PHE A 123 1.92 6.37 -11.79
CA PHE A 123 2.23 5.03 -12.27
C PHE A 123 0.95 4.25 -12.51
N ARG A 124 0.93 3.44 -13.58
CA ARG A 124 -0.17 2.53 -13.91
C ARG A 124 0.38 1.20 -14.32
N GLN A 125 -0.40 0.18 -14.05
CA GLN A 125 -0.09 -1.19 -14.48
C GLN A 125 -1.05 -1.59 -15.59
N ARG A 126 -0.56 -2.28 -16.62
CA ARG A 126 -1.38 -2.88 -17.65
C ARG A 126 -0.86 -4.26 -18.05
N ARG A 127 -1.74 -5.08 -18.54
CA ARG A 127 -1.44 -6.38 -19.17
C ARG A 127 -2.16 -6.52 -20.48
N VAL A 128 -1.74 -7.47 -21.29
CA VAL A 128 -2.43 -7.83 -22.53
C VAL A 128 -3.12 -9.17 -22.33
N VAL A 129 -4.45 -9.20 -22.51
CA VAL A 129 -5.27 -10.41 -22.43
C VAL A 129 -6.02 -10.53 -23.75
N ASP A 130 -5.86 -11.62 -24.46
CA ASP A 130 -6.48 -11.88 -25.77
C ASP A 130 -6.26 -10.72 -26.78
N GLY A 131 -5.04 -10.15 -26.79
CA GLY A 131 -4.66 -9.05 -27.67
C GLY A 131 -5.24 -7.67 -27.26
N LYS A 132 -5.94 -7.59 -26.12
CA LYS A 132 -6.51 -6.34 -25.61
C LYS A 132 -5.75 -5.86 -24.39
N THR A 133 -5.56 -4.55 -24.30
CA THR A 133 -4.99 -3.92 -23.10
C THR A 133 -6.02 -3.93 -21.97
N VAL A 134 -5.62 -4.48 -20.82
CA VAL A 134 -6.40 -4.49 -19.57
C VAL A 134 -5.57 -3.77 -18.49
N TRP A 135 -6.18 -2.82 -17.81
CA TRP A 135 -5.53 -2.06 -16.75
C TRP A 135 -5.52 -2.84 -15.43
N GLY A 136 -4.45 -2.65 -14.65
CA GLY A 136 -4.22 -3.36 -13.40
C GLY A 136 -3.69 -4.78 -13.60
N LEU A 137 -3.27 -5.40 -12.49
CA LEU A 137 -2.72 -6.77 -12.49
C LEU A 137 -3.82 -7.85 -12.50
N GLY A 138 -5.03 -7.55 -12.00
CA GLY A 138 -6.04 -8.59 -11.78
C GLY A 138 -5.48 -9.74 -10.95
N ASP A 139 -5.67 -10.98 -11.41
CA ASP A 139 -5.15 -12.19 -10.75
C ASP A 139 -3.70 -12.52 -11.17
N THR A 140 -3.02 -11.62 -11.90
CA THR A 140 -1.64 -11.85 -12.33
C THR A 140 -0.69 -11.77 -11.12
N GLU A 141 0.09 -12.82 -10.93
CA GLU A 141 1.06 -12.88 -9.85
C GLU A 141 2.15 -11.80 -10.05
N PRO A 142 2.45 -10.97 -9.03
CA PRO A 142 3.54 -10.01 -9.11
C PRO A 142 4.89 -10.69 -9.32
N LEU A 143 5.73 -10.09 -10.15
CA LEU A 143 7.08 -10.53 -10.45
C LEU A 143 8.10 -9.50 -9.95
N PRO A 144 9.35 -9.91 -9.66
CA PRO A 144 10.44 -8.95 -9.51
C PRO A 144 10.73 -8.27 -10.86
N TYR A 145 10.97 -6.98 -10.86
CA TYR A 145 11.44 -6.30 -12.06
C TYR A 145 12.78 -6.90 -12.52
N LYS A 146 12.99 -7.05 -13.84
CA LYS A 146 14.18 -7.71 -14.42
C LYS A 146 14.43 -9.14 -13.88
N LEU A 147 13.38 -9.92 -13.69
CA LEU A 147 13.49 -11.31 -13.26
C LEU A 147 14.50 -12.14 -14.08
N PRO A 148 14.56 -12.06 -15.42
CA PRO A 148 15.56 -12.79 -16.19
C PRO A 148 17.01 -12.50 -15.75
N ASP A 149 17.34 -11.27 -15.36
CA ASP A 149 18.70 -10.92 -14.89
C ASP A 149 19.02 -11.59 -13.55
N ILE A 150 18.03 -11.71 -12.68
CA ILE A 150 18.14 -12.40 -11.38
C ILE A 150 18.43 -13.89 -11.61
N LEU A 151 17.70 -14.52 -12.56
CA LEU A 151 17.84 -15.94 -12.86
C LEU A 151 19.13 -16.24 -13.59
N ALA A 152 19.56 -15.37 -14.52
CA ALA A 152 20.80 -15.55 -15.28
C ALA A 152 22.07 -15.48 -14.43
N LYS A 153 22.02 -14.85 -13.26
CA LYS A 153 23.18 -14.65 -12.37
C LYS A 153 22.93 -15.17 -10.94
N PRO A 154 22.81 -16.50 -10.75
CA PRO A 154 22.39 -17.07 -9.45
C PRO A 154 23.40 -16.82 -8.32
N GLY A 155 24.66 -16.55 -8.62
CA GLY A 155 25.70 -16.24 -7.61
C GLY A 155 25.87 -14.76 -7.29
N ALA A 156 25.25 -13.86 -8.05
CA ALA A 156 25.39 -12.43 -7.82
C ALA A 156 24.46 -11.93 -6.70
N PRO A 157 24.87 -10.95 -5.88
CA PRO A 157 23.96 -10.27 -4.97
C PRO A 157 22.83 -9.59 -5.73
N ILE A 158 21.63 -9.60 -5.17
CA ILE A 158 20.46 -8.90 -5.72
C ILE A 158 20.32 -7.58 -4.97
N LEU A 159 20.38 -6.47 -5.72
CA LEU A 159 20.13 -5.14 -5.19
C LEU A 159 18.62 -4.85 -5.30
N VAL A 160 17.99 -4.52 -4.19
CA VAL A 160 16.55 -4.19 -4.14
C VAL A 160 16.41 -2.71 -3.88
N VAL A 161 15.75 -2.01 -4.80
CA VAL A 161 15.44 -0.57 -4.76
C VAL A 161 13.93 -0.35 -4.77
N GLU A 162 13.49 0.90 -4.65
CA GLU A 162 12.05 1.21 -4.59
C GLU A 162 11.37 1.31 -5.96
N GLY A 163 12.12 1.74 -7.00
CA GLY A 163 11.57 2.03 -8.32
C GLY A 163 12.35 1.43 -9.47
N GLU A 164 11.64 1.23 -10.59
CA GLU A 164 12.17 0.63 -11.82
C GLU A 164 13.30 1.47 -12.43
N LYS A 165 13.20 2.82 -12.35
CA LYS A 165 14.23 3.74 -12.84
C LYS A 165 15.58 3.49 -12.16
N ASP A 166 15.58 3.29 -10.85
CA ASP A 166 16.80 3.06 -10.08
C ASP A 166 17.35 1.66 -10.30
N ALA A 167 16.46 0.66 -10.45
CA ALA A 167 16.87 -0.68 -10.85
C ALA A 167 17.54 -0.68 -12.24
N ASP A 168 17.02 0.09 -13.20
CA ASP A 168 17.65 0.27 -14.52
C ASP A 168 19.01 0.94 -14.41
N ALA A 169 19.12 2.01 -13.63
CA ALA A 169 20.37 2.72 -13.44
C ALA A 169 21.47 1.80 -12.86
N LEU A 170 21.13 1.00 -11.87
CA LEU A 170 22.05 0.01 -11.29
C LEU A 170 22.39 -1.13 -12.25
N ALA A 171 21.41 -1.57 -13.06
CA ALA A 171 21.66 -2.59 -14.08
C ALA A 171 22.64 -2.10 -15.14
N HIS A 172 22.56 -0.83 -15.55
CA HIS A 172 23.55 -0.20 -16.45
C HIS A 172 24.98 -0.16 -15.86
N LEU A 173 25.11 -0.13 -14.54
CA LEU A 173 26.38 -0.27 -13.85
C LEU A 173 26.87 -1.72 -13.69
N GLY A 174 26.09 -2.70 -14.21
CA GLY A 174 26.43 -4.13 -14.20
C GLY A 174 25.97 -4.88 -12.95
N PHE A 175 25.16 -4.29 -12.09
CA PHE A 175 24.58 -4.96 -10.94
C PHE A 175 23.30 -5.75 -11.32
N VAL A 176 22.98 -6.77 -10.54
CA VAL A 176 21.64 -7.39 -10.59
C VAL A 176 20.73 -6.58 -9.68
N ALA A 177 19.86 -5.79 -10.26
CA ALA A 177 19.00 -4.89 -9.52
C ALA A 177 17.53 -5.12 -9.87
N THR A 178 16.67 -4.94 -8.88
CA THR A 178 15.21 -5.18 -9.00
C THR A 178 14.43 -4.29 -8.05
N CYS A 179 13.13 -4.20 -8.30
CA CYS A 179 12.12 -3.66 -7.40
C CYS A 179 10.84 -4.49 -7.53
N ASN A 180 9.86 -4.23 -6.65
CA ASN A 180 8.50 -4.74 -6.81
C ASN A 180 7.61 -3.74 -7.52
N SER A 181 6.64 -4.20 -8.28
CA SER A 181 5.62 -3.33 -8.86
C SER A 181 4.74 -2.72 -7.76
N GLY A 182 4.43 -1.43 -7.87
CA GLY A 182 3.57 -0.72 -6.93
C GLY A 182 4.28 0.00 -5.79
N GLY A 183 5.61 -0.01 -5.75
CA GLY A 183 6.44 0.81 -4.84
C GLY A 183 6.54 0.30 -3.42
N ALA A 184 7.06 1.17 -2.54
CA ALA A 184 7.35 0.87 -1.15
C ALA A 184 6.15 0.28 -0.39
N GLY A 185 6.40 -0.79 0.37
CA GLY A 185 5.41 -1.40 1.26
C GLY A 185 4.40 -2.34 0.60
N LYS A 186 4.49 -2.57 -0.72
CA LYS A 186 3.60 -3.51 -1.45
C LYS A 186 4.33 -4.78 -1.91
N TRP A 187 5.22 -5.29 -1.08
CA TRP A 187 5.90 -6.55 -1.35
C TRP A 187 4.95 -7.74 -1.20
N ALA A 188 4.84 -8.57 -2.23
CA ALA A 188 4.02 -9.79 -2.19
C ALA A 188 4.85 -10.99 -1.73
N ASP A 189 4.24 -11.90 -0.97
CA ASP A 189 4.92 -13.12 -0.48
C ASP A 189 5.44 -14.02 -1.60
N SER A 190 4.78 -14.02 -2.74
CA SER A 190 5.18 -14.76 -3.93
C SER A 190 6.56 -14.39 -4.45
N LEU A 191 6.98 -13.14 -4.26
CA LEU A 191 8.30 -12.67 -4.66
C LEU A 191 9.44 -13.35 -3.90
N ASN A 192 9.18 -13.79 -2.67
CA ASN A 192 10.19 -14.33 -1.77
C ASN A 192 10.95 -15.51 -2.39
N ARG A 193 10.31 -16.31 -3.25
CA ARG A 193 10.91 -17.50 -3.89
C ARG A 193 12.17 -17.18 -4.69
N TYR A 194 12.27 -16.00 -5.27
CA TYR A 194 13.40 -15.57 -6.09
C TYR A 194 14.61 -15.12 -5.26
N PHE A 195 14.41 -14.94 -3.96
CA PHE A 195 15.43 -14.45 -3.02
C PHE A 195 15.93 -15.53 -2.06
N ILE A 196 15.35 -16.74 -2.09
CA ILE A 196 15.77 -17.86 -1.22
C ILE A 196 17.24 -18.20 -1.50
N GLY A 197 18.04 -18.20 -0.44
CA GLY A 197 19.47 -18.55 -0.50
C GLY A 197 20.35 -17.50 -1.21
N ARG A 198 19.81 -16.33 -1.55
CA ARG A 198 20.53 -15.24 -2.25
C ARG A 198 21.10 -14.23 -1.24
N ASP A 199 22.18 -13.58 -1.66
CA ASP A 199 22.67 -12.38 -0.99
C ASP A 199 21.82 -11.19 -1.47
N VAL A 200 21.21 -10.47 -0.54
CA VAL A 200 20.28 -9.35 -0.82
C VAL A 200 20.84 -8.06 -0.25
N ILE A 201 20.88 -7.02 -1.07
CA ILE A 201 21.31 -5.67 -0.71
C ILE A 201 20.12 -4.74 -0.90
N ILE A 202 19.63 -4.17 0.17
CA ILE A 202 18.51 -3.21 0.13
C ILE A 202 19.10 -1.80 0.08
N LEU A 203 18.71 -1.01 -0.93
CA LEU A 203 19.06 0.39 -1.08
C LEU A 203 17.77 1.22 -0.98
N PRO A 204 17.39 1.67 0.21
CA PRO A 204 16.21 2.51 0.38
C PRO A 204 16.46 3.94 -0.10
N ASP A 205 15.39 4.61 -0.51
CA ASP A 205 15.38 6.05 -0.63
C ASP A 205 15.61 6.70 0.74
N ASN A 206 16.23 7.86 0.78
CA ASN A 206 16.57 8.54 2.04
C ASN A 206 15.36 9.30 2.62
N ASP A 207 14.28 8.56 2.91
CA ASP A 207 13.07 9.11 3.50
C ASP A 207 12.34 8.09 4.41
N GLN A 208 11.23 8.51 4.97
CA GLN A 208 10.44 7.69 5.88
C GLN A 208 9.77 6.49 5.17
N ALA A 209 9.44 6.62 3.89
CA ALA A 209 8.86 5.54 3.08
C ALA A 209 9.91 4.46 2.83
N GLY A 210 11.17 4.86 2.52
CA GLY A 210 12.30 3.96 2.38
C GLY A 210 12.59 3.15 3.63
N GLU A 211 12.57 3.78 4.80
CA GLU A 211 12.76 3.07 6.07
C GLU A 211 11.61 2.07 6.35
N LYS A 212 10.39 2.42 5.99
CA LYS A 212 9.25 1.50 6.08
C LYS A 212 9.41 0.33 5.11
N HIS A 213 9.89 0.61 3.90
CA HIS A 213 10.15 -0.41 2.89
C HIS A 213 11.23 -1.40 3.36
N VAL A 214 12.33 -0.93 3.95
CA VAL A 214 13.35 -1.78 4.58
C VAL A 214 12.72 -2.73 5.60
N LYS A 215 11.89 -2.23 6.51
CA LYS A 215 11.21 -3.07 7.52
C LYS A 215 10.33 -4.14 6.88
N THR A 216 9.61 -3.78 5.83
CA THR A 216 8.77 -4.72 5.07
C THR A 216 9.63 -5.82 4.44
N LEU A 217 10.69 -5.46 3.72
CA LEU A 217 11.60 -6.42 3.08
C LEU A 217 12.28 -7.34 4.09
N LEU A 218 12.73 -6.81 5.23
CA LEU A 218 13.30 -7.61 6.29
C LEU A 218 12.29 -8.63 6.82
N GLY A 219 11.04 -8.23 7.04
CA GLY A 219 9.98 -9.13 7.47
C GLY A 219 9.72 -10.30 6.51
N HIS A 220 9.86 -10.06 5.20
CA HIS A 220 9.61 -11.09 4.17
C HIS A 220 10.83 -11.96 3.88
N LEU A 221 12.03 -11.40 3.93
CA LEU A 221 13.26 -12.05 3.42
C LEU A 221 14.17 -12.62 4.51
N GLN A 222 14.08 -12.17 5.76
CA GLN A 222 14.85 -12.75 6.86
C GLN A 222 14.52 -14.24 7.07
N GLY A 223 15.55 -15.05 7.19
CA GLY A 223 15.42 -16.50 7.29
C GLY A 223 15.19 -17.21 5.95
N LYS A 224 15.01 -16.46 4.85
CA LYS A 224 14.89 -16.99 3.47
C LYS A 224 16.11 -16.62 2.64
N ALA A 225 16.51 -15.36 2.64
CA ALA A 225 17.75 -14.92 2.02
C ALA A 225 18.96 -15.47 2.79
N LYS A 226 20.07 -15.70 2.09
CA LYS A 226 21.33 -16.16 2.69
C LYS A 226 21.94 -15.08 3.57
N ARG A 227 21.98 -13.85 3.08
CA ARG A 227 22.46 -12.65 3.78
C ARG A 227 21.66 -11.45 3.34
N ILE A 228 21.44 -10.51 4.25
CA ILE A 228 20.80 -9.25 3.94
C ILE A 228 21.68 -8.11 4.47
N LYS A 229 21.94 -7.11 3.63
CA LYS A 229 22.56 -5.86 4.00
C LYS A 229 21.65 -4.70 3.64
N VAL A 230 21.72 -3.63 4.40
CA VAL A 230 21.06 -2.35 4.06
C VAL A 230 22.14 -1.31 3.81
N VAL A 231 22.15 -0.74 2.63
CA VAL A 231 23.10 0.29 2.21
C VAL A 231 22.35 1.59 2.03
N ARG A 232 22.63 2.55 2.89
CA ARG A 232 22.09 3.92 2.75
C ARG A 232 23.09 4.76 1.99
N LEU A 233 22.64 5.25 0.85
CA LEU A 233 23.47 6.10 0.00
C LEU A 233 23.65 7.48 0.64
N PRO A 234 24.84 8.12 0.49
CA PRO A 234 25.09 9.45 1.03
C PRO A 234 24.43 10.53 0.15
N VAL A 235 23.12 10.60 0.19
CA VAL A 235 22.27 11.56 -0.53
C VAL A 235 21.50 12.44 0.45
N GLN A 236 21.03 13.60 -0.03
CA GLN A 236 20.17 14.49 0.75
C GLN A 236 18.82 13.83 1.10
N ASP A 237 18.06 14.49 1.97
CA ASP A 237 16.67 14.06 2.30
C ASP A 237 15.84 13.83 1.03
N LYS A 238 15.13 12.71 0.97
CA LYS A 238 14.36 12.21 -0.19
C LYS A 238 15.19 11.86 -1.43
N GLY A 239 16.51 11.78 -1.31
CA GLY A 239 17.37 11.36 -2.40
C GLY A 239 17.29 9.85 -2.67
N ASP A 240 17.44 9.50 -3.94
CA ASP A 240 17.39 8.14 -4.46
C ASP A 240 18.73 7.70 -5.09
N VAL A 241 18.77 6.53 -5.68
CA VAL A 241 19.94 6.02 -6.42
C VAL A 241 20.33 6.95 -7.58
N SER A 242 19.35 7.49 -8.28
CA SER A 242 19.59 8.39 -9.40
C SER A 242 20.26 9.69 -8.94
N ASP A 243 19.86 10.24 -7.80
CA ASP A 243 20.49 11.42 -7.21
C ASP A 243 21.94 11.14 -6.83
N TRP A 244 22.20 9.97 -6.24
CA TRP A 244 23.57 9.56 -5.90
C TRP A 244 24.46 9.46 -7.15
N LEU A 245 23.95 8.90 -8.24
CA LEU A 245 24.68 8.81 -9.50
C LEU A 245 24.95 10.18 -10.11
N HIS A 246 23.99 11.11 -10.05
CA HIS A 246 24.17 12.49 -10.51
C HIS A 246 25.23 13.25 -9.69
N GLN A 247 25.45 12.86 -8.43
CA GLN A 247 26.51 13.41 -7.56
C GLN A 247 27.88 12.77 -7.79
N GLY A 248 28.01 11.93 -8.82
CA GLY A 248 29.27 11.26 -9.17
C GLY A 248 29.47 9.88 -8.58
N GLY A 249 28.41 9.28 -8.03
CA GLY A 249 28.42 7.88 -7.60
C GLY A 249 28.68 6.94 -8.76
N ASP A 250 29.44 5.88 -8.52
CA ASP A 250 29.85 4.92 -9.55
C ASP A 250 29.84 3.47 -9.04
N ALA A 251 30.10 2.52 -9.95
CA ALA A 251 30.09 1.10 -9.59
C ALA A 251 31.17 0.71 -8.56
N PRO A 252 32.40 1.21 -8.59
CA PRO A 252 33.40 1.00 -7.53
C PRO A 252 32.91 1.52 -6.18
N GLY A 253 32.44 2.76 -6.11
CA GLY A 253 31.95 3.38 -4.89
C GLY A 253 30.77 2.60 -4.27
N LEU A 254 29.84 2.10 -5.09
CA LEU A 254 28.76 1.27 -4.59
C LEU A 254 29.26 -0.08 -4.04
N ARG A 255 30.24 -0.71 -4.70
CA ARG A 255 30.85 -1.95 -4.19
C ARG A 255 31.52 -1.75 -2.82
N ASP A 256 32.18 -0.61 -2.63
CA ASP A 256 32.81 -0.26 -1.35
C ASP A 256 31.75 -0.06 -0.27
N LEU A 257 30.69 0.70 -0.55
CA LEU A 257 29.56 0.85 0.38
C LEU A 257 28.90 -0.49 0.74
N ILE A 258 28.71 -1.39 -0.22
CA ILE A 258 28.16 -2.73 0.02
C ILE A 258 29.11 -3.56 0.89
N LYS A 259 30.43 -3.47 0.65
CA LYS A 259 31.46 -4.18 1.42
C LYS A 259 31.43 -3.74 2.87
N ASP A 260 31.36 -2.44 3.13
CA ASP A 260 31.43 -1.85 4.46
C ASP A 260 30.10 -1.97 5.24
N ALA A 261 28.99 -2.17 4.54
CA ALA A 261 27.68 -2.35 5.17
C ALA A 261 27.66 -3.64 6.01
N LYS A 262 27.12 -3.50 7.23
CA LYS A 262 26.95 -4.64 8.14
C LYS A 262 25.81 -5.56 7.66
N GLU A 263 26.02 -6.85 7.88
CA GLU A 263 24.97 -7.84 7.67
C GLU A 263 23.89 -7.70 8.76
N ILE A 264 22.63 -7.78 8.35
CA ILE A 264 21.50 -7.79 9.28
C ILE A 264 21.34 -9.18 9.85
N THR A 265 21.85 -9.38 11.05
CA THR A 265 21.79 -10.67 11.78
C THR A 265 20.61 -10.74 12.75
N GLU A 266 20.10 -9.59 13.19
CA GLU A 266 18.95 -9.55 14.08
C GLU A 266 17.67 -9.92 13.29
N ARG A 267 16.97 -10.97 13.72
CA ARG A 267 15.66 -11.29 13.18
C ARG A 267 14.68 -10.20 13.65
N VAL A 268 14.06 -9.50 12.71
CA VAL A 268 12.85 -8.74 12.99
C VAL A 268 11.74 -9.76 13.23
N THR A 269 11.62 -10.24 14.44
CA THR A 269 10.49 -11.10 14.84
C THR A 269 9.31 -10.17 15.13
N PRO A 270 8.20 -10.29 14.41
CA PRO A 270 6.99 -9.51 14.70
C PRO A 270 6.40 -9.85 16.08
N LEU A 271 6.77 -11.01 16.64
CA LEU A 271 6.41 -11.45 17.98
C LEU A 271 7.69 -11.83 18.73
N LYS A 272 7.99 -11.14 19.83
CA LYS A 272 9.03 -11.56 20.76
C LYS A 272 8.48 -12.72 21.57
N VAL A 273 8.95 -13.93 21.30
CA VAL A 273 8.67 -15.08 22.15
C VAL A 273 9.54 -14.95 23.40
N LEU A 274 8.89 -14.75 24.54
CA LEU A 274 9.57 -14.67 25.83
C LEU A 274 9.74 -16.09 26.38
N THR A 275 10.93 -16.39 26.92
CA THR A 275 11.17 -17.58 27.73
C THR A 275 10.61 -17.39 29.14
N LEU A 276 10.51 -18.47 29.91
CA LEU A 276 10.11 -18.38 31.32
C LEU A 276 11.07 -17.49 32.13
N ASP A 277 12.36 -17.53 31.82
CA ASP A 277 13.37 -16.67 32.45
C ASP A 277 13.16 -15.20 32.09
N ASP A 278 12.88 -14.88 30.82
CA ASP A 278 12.52 -13.52 30.41
C ASP A 278 11.28 -13.00 31.15
N ILE A 279 10.26 -13.84 31.30
CA ILE A 279 9.02 -13.50 32.02
C ILE A 279 9.30 -13.26 33.51
N SER A 280 10.16 -14.09 34.12
CA SER A 280 10.51 -13.93 35.54
C SER A 280 11.32 -12.67 35.85
N GLN A 281 12.00 -12.11 34.84
CA GLN A 281 12.78 -10.88 34.93
C GLN A 281 11.98 -9.63 34.54
N LEU A 282 10.72 -9.77 34.08
CA LEU A 282 9.88 -8.61 33.80
C LEU A 282 9.64 -7.80 35.08
N PRO A 283 9.71 -6.48 35.01
CA PRO A 283 9.34 -5.63 36.16
C PRO A 283 7.89 -5.91 36.56
N PRO A 284 7.56 -5.77 37.84
CA PRO A 284 6.17 -5.94 38.29
C PRO A 284 5.25 -4.95 37.56
N VAL A 285 4.03 -5.41 37.30
CA VAL A 285 3.03 -4.57 36.61
C VAL A 285 2.70 -3.36 37.50
N GLU A 286 2.95 -2.18 36.98
CA GLU A 286 2.47 -0.95 37.59
C GLU A 286 1.03 -0.71 37.14
N TRP A 287 0.12 -0.44 38.07
CA TRP A 287 -1.30 -0.31 37.80
C TRP A 287 -1.75 1.15 37.80
N MET A 288 -2.56 1.54 36.81
CA MET A 288 -3.34 2.76 36.83
C MET A 288 -4.58 2.60 37.72
N VAL A 289 -5.29 1.49 37.55
CA VAL A 289 -6.34 1.00 38.43
C VAL A 289 -5.98 -0.45 38.79
N GLU A 290 -5.71 -0.70 40.05
CA GLU A 290 -5.14 -1.96 40.54
C GLU A 290 -5.95 -3.17 40.09
N GLY A 291 -5.27 -4.14 39.48
CA GLY A 291 -5.88 -5.37 38.99
C GLY A 291 -6.75 -5.21 37.72
N LEU A 292 -6.92 -4.01 37.17
CA LEU A 292 -7.80 -3.75 36.03
C LEU A 292 -7.08 -3.08 34.85
N ILE A 293 -6.40 -1.95 35.10
CA ILE A 293 -5.74 -1.18 34.02
C ILE A 293 -4.28 -1.00 34.35
N PRO A 294 -3.37 -1.68 33.64
CA PRO A 294 -1.95 -1.42 33.75
C PRO A 294 -1.59 -0.01 33.25
N GLN A 295 -0.54 0.57 33.80
CA GLN A 295 0.02 1.80 33.23
C GLN A 295 0.57 1.54 31.81
N LYS A 296 0.59 2.61 30.99
CA LYS A 296 1.13 2.59 29.63
C LYS A 296 0.54 1.48 28.75
N SER A 297 -0.72 1.12 28.99
CA SER A 297 -1.44 0.08 28.27
C SER A 297 -2.62 0.66 27.51
N LEU A 298 -3.10 -0.10 26.51
CA LEU A 298 -4.38 0.11 25.84
C LEU A 298 -5.40 -0.86 26.46
N ALA A 299 -6.51 -0.31 26.98
CA ALA A 299 -7.61 -1.10 27.50
C ALA A 299 -8.87 -0.86 26.65
N MET A 300 -9.66 -1.91 26.43
CA MET A 300 -10.91 -1.82 25.70
C MET A 300 -12.07 -2.33 26.58
N MET A 301 -13.13 -1.51 26.70
CA MET A 301 -14.38 -1.90 27.34
C MET A 301 -15.43 -2.20 26.26
N TYR A 302 -15.98 -3.39 26.25
CA TYR A 302 -17.00 -3.82 25.31
C TYR A 302 -18.25 -4.37 26.00
N GLY A 303 -19.37 -4.37 25.30
CA GLY A 303 -20.65 -4.84 25.79
C GLY A 303 -21.81 -4.30 24.95
N GLU A 304 -23.04 -4.73 25.21
CA GLU A 304 -24.24 -4.31 24.50
C GLU A 304 -24.49 -2.80 24.58
N PRO A 305 -25.15 -2.19 23.58
CA PRO A 305 -25.61 -0.80 23.67
C PRO A 305 -26.47 -0.57 24.92
N GLY A 306 -26.26 0.54 25.60
CA GLY A 306 -27.06 0.92 26.79
C GLY A 306 -26.66 0.22 28.10
N CYS A 307 -25.69 -0.70 28.13
CA CYS A 307 -25.28 -1.39 29.36
C CYS A 307 -24.41 -0.57 30.34
N GLY A 308 -24.29 0.75 30.13
CA GLY A 308 -23.62 1.65 31.07
C GLY A 308 -22.10 1.79 30.90
N LYS A 309 -21.49 1.31 29.81
CA LYS A 309 -20.04 1.41 29.56
C LYS A 309 -19.48 2.82 29.73
N THR A 310 -20.16 3.82 29.16
CA THR A 310 -19.76 5.22 29.23
C THR A 310 -19.75 5.74 30.67
N PHE A 311 -20.74 5.37 31.48
CA PHE A 311 -20.79 5.77 32.89
C PHE A 311 -19.65 5.14 33.70
N ILE A 312 -19.33 3.87 33.46
CA ILE A 312 -18.20 3.19 34.10
C ILE A 312 -16.88 3.86 33.70
N ALA A 313 -16.70 4.15 32.41
CA ALA A 313 -15.50 4.80 31.90
C ALA A 313 -15.33 6.21 32.50
N LEU A 314 -16.39 7.00 32.61
CA LEU A 314 -16.39 8.33 33.23
C LEU A 314 -16.11 8.26 34.73
N ASP A 315 -16.73 7.34 35.44
CA ASP A 315 -16.52 7.13 36.88
C ASP A 315 -15.05 6.76 37.17
N MET A 316 -14.50 5.85 36.38
CA MET A 316 -13.09 5.49 36.47
C MET A 316 -12.15 6.67 36.12
N ALA A 317 -12.47 7.44 35.07
CA ALA A 317 -11.72 8.62 34.65
C ALA A 317 -11.71 9.68 35.77
N LEU A 318 -12.85 9.94 36.41
CA LEU A 318 -12.96 10.87 37.55
C LEU A 318 -12.16 10.36 38.76
N SER A 319 -12.22 9.08 39.06
CA SER A 319 -11.43 8.48 40.14
C SER A 319 -9.92 8.65 39.92
N ILE A 320 -9.45 8.45 38.68
CA ILE A 320 -8.06 8.69 38.29
C ILE A 320 -7.68 10.17 38.45
N ALA A 321 -8.54 11.07 37.95
CA ALA A 321 -8.28 12.51 38.02
C ALA A 321 -8.20 13.01 39.43
N HIS A 322 -9.02 12.48 40.35
CA HIS A 322 -9.06 12.88 41.79
C HIS A 322 -8.14 12.05 42.67
N LYS A 323 -7.45 11.05 42.11
CA LYS A 323 -6.64 10.08 42.89
C LYS A 323 -7.47 9.40 44.00
N ALA A 324 -8.74 9.11 43.72
CA ALA A 324 -9.65 8.43 44.60
C ALA A 324 -9.75 6.94 44.28
N ALA A 325 -9.95 6.11 45.31
CA ALA A 325 -10.15 4.67 45.06
C ALA A 325 -11.39 4.45 44.19
N TRP A 326 -11.27 3.53 43.22
CA TRP A 326 -12.38 3.14 42.36
C TRP A 326 -12.84 1.71 42.72
N GLN A 327 -14.10 1.56 43.13
CA GLN A 327 -14.67 0.28 43.55
C GLN A 327 -13.76 -0.49 44.54
N SER A 328 -13.20 0.22 45.50
CA SER A 328 -12.22 -0.32 46.48
C SER A 328 -10.82 -0.67 45.92
N GLN A 329 -10.57 -0.46 44.62
CA GLN A 329 -9.26 -0.64 44.01
C GLN A 329 -8.38 0.61 44.18
N THR A 330 -7.10 0.43 44.41
CA THR A 330 -6.12 1.52 44.44
C THR A 330 -5.99 2.16 43.06
N VAL A 331 -5.97 3.50 43.00
CA VAL A 331 -5.85 4.25 41.76
C VAL A 331 -4.61 5.11 41.79
N LEU A 332 -3.76 4.99 40.76
CA LEU A 332 -2.69 5.95 40.54
C LEU A 332 -3.27 7.21 39.91
N GLY A 333 -3.25 8.33 40.62
CA GLY A 333 -3.80 9.57 40.09
C GLY A 333 -3.03 10.09 38.87
N GLY A 334 -3.72 10.79 37.98
CA GLY A 334 -3.13 11.36 36.76
C GLY A 334 -4.08 12.31 36.03
N GLN A 335 -3.57 13.01 35.03
CA GLN A 335 -4.40 13.82 34.14
C GLN A 335 -5.19 12.89 33.20
N VAL A 336 -6.47 13.21 32.98
CA VAL A 336 -7.36 12.48 32.13
C VAL A 336 -7.89 13.37 31.02
N ILE A 337 -7.82 12.91 29.78
CA ILE A 337 -8.48 13.52 28.62
C ILE A 337 -9.59 12.57 28.19
N TYR A 338 -10.83 13.04 28.20
CA TYR A 338 -11.98 12.32 27.70
C TYR A 338 -12.40 12.85 26.34
N ILE A 339 -12.46 11.98 25.35
CA ILE A 339 -12.89 12.33 23.99
C ILE A 339 -14.19 11.57 23.71
N ALA A 340 -15.29 12.31 23.54
CA ALA A 340 -16.56 11.73 23.12
C ALA A 340 -16.67 11.81 21.59
N GLY A 341 -16.71 10.65 20.92
CA GLY A 341 -16.91 10.56 19.47
C GLY A 341 -18.38 10.65 19.04
N GLU A 342 -19.31 10.47 19.98
CA GLU A 342 -20.76 10.46 19.76
C GLU A 342 -21.48 11.28 20.85
N GLY A 343 -22.64 11.88 20.50
CA GLY A 343 -23.54 12.48 21.49
C GLY A 343 -23.33 13.98 21.78
N VAL A 344 -22.70 14.72 20.87
CA VAL A 344 -22.74 16.19 20.89
C VAL A 344 -23.91 16.64 20.02
N GLY A 345 -25.11 16.61 20.55
CA GLY A 345 -26.31 17.20 19.99
C GLY A 345 -26.69 18.43 20.77
#